data_ba463890cd3a633f348c3ba236a01cd4
#
_entry.id   ba463890cd3a633f348c3ba236a01cd4
#
_cell.length_a   1.000
_cell.length_b   1.000
_cell.length_c   1.000
_cell.angle_alpha   90.00
_cell.angle_beta   90.00
_cell.angle_gamma   90.00
#
_symmetry.space_group_name_H-M   'P 1'
#
loop_
_entity.id
_entity.type
_entity.pdbx_description
1 polymer ?
#
loop_
_entity_poly.entity_id
_entity_poly.type
_entity_poly.pdbx_seq_one_letter_code
_entity_poly.pdbx_strand_id
1 'polypeptide(L)'
;MFKLFCVEEFFVAIVKLMKITQAQDSLHVTKLEGTDVHYYLFKDYEVHYNEQAAHTNQTWHHHEKIWETLYIIDGELTAYWRENGEQKTQVVKSGDLIETERTPHTFTNDSDKTVRFLVIKRIPSNEDHSEILKTDKVLD
;
A
#
# COMPACT_ATOMS: atom_id res chain seq x y z
N MET A 1 6.82 30.72 -37.08
CA MET A 1 6.60 29.30 -37.37
C MET A 1 7.25 28.39 -36.32
N PHE A 2 8.51 28.58 -35.97
CA PHE A 2 9.18 27.77 -34.94
C PHE A 2 8.58 27.90 -33.52
N LYS A 3 8.02 29.03 -33.15
CA LYS A 3 7.41 29.24 -31.82
C LYS A 3 6.07 28.50 -31.62
N LEU A 4 5.33 28.23 -32.69
CA LEU A 4 4.06 27.52 -32.60
C LEU A 4 4.25 26.01 -32.34
N PHE A 5 5.27 25.41 -32.92
CA PHE A 5 5.57 23.99 -32.73
C PHE A 5 5.99 23.68 -31.27
N CYS A 6 6.81 24.53 -30.66
CA CYS A 6 7.19 24.35 -29.26
C CYS A 6 6.02 24.54 -28.30
N VAL A 7 5.06 25.39 -28.62
CA VAL A 7 3.87 25.64 -27.79
C VAL A 7 2.91 24.45 -27.87
N GLU A 8 2.76 23.82 -29.01
CA GLU A 8 1.89 22.66 -29.16
C GLU A 8 2.47 21.43 -28.43
N GLU A 9 3.76 21.16 -28.56
CA GLU A 9 4.42 20.06 -27.81
C GLU A 9 4.35 20.28 -26.30
N PHE A 10 4.57 21.49 -25.83
CA PHE A 10 4.47 21.84 -24.42
C PHE A 10 3.03 21.70 -23.89
N PHE A 11 2.03 22.08 -24.68
CA PHE A 11 0.62 21.96 -24.31
C PHE A 11 0.18 20.51 -24.21
N VAL A 12 0.58 19.63 -25.13
CA VAL A 12 0.30 18.19 -25.11
C VAL A 12 0.93 17.52 -23.88
N ALA A 13 2.14 17.93 -23.45
CA ALA A 13 2.82 17.40 -22.27
C ALA A 13 2.11 17.76 -20.95
N ILE A 14 1.36 18.86 -20.90
CA ILE A 14 0.63 19.31 -19.69
C ILE A 14 -0.76 18.71 -19.59
N VAL A 15 -1.41 18.37 -20.71
CA VAL A 15 -2.77 17.79 -20.71
C VAL A 15 -2.71 16.34 -20.22
N LYS A 16 -3.17 16.12 -18.99
CA LYS A 16 -3.38 14.78 -18.41
C LYS A 16 -4.82 14.37 -18.64
N LEU A 17 -5.02 13.26 -19.31
CA LEU A 17 -6.33 12.66 -19.50
C LEU A 17 -6.69 11.77 -18.31
N MET A 18 -7.99 11.61 -18.07
CA MET A 18 -8.48 10.61 -17.11
C MET A 18 -7.94 9.23 -17.50
N LYS A 19 -7.39 8.51 -16.53
CA LYS A 19 -6.92 7.13 -16.71
C LYS A 19 -7.71 6.22 -15.77
N ILE A 20 -8.23 5.15 -16.35
CA ILE A 20 -8.92 4.10 -15.60
C ILE A 20 -8.06 2.84 -15.73
N THR A 21 -7.67 2.26 -14.61
CA THR A 21 -7.02 0.95 -14.56
C THR A 21 -8.05 -0.05 -14.06
N GLN A 22 -8.41 -1.00 -14.90
CA GLN A 22 -9.33 -2.06 -14.52
C GLN A 22 -8.60 -3.09 -13.63
N ALA A 23 -9.34 -3.80 -12.77
CA ALA A 23 -8.74 -4.77 -11.85
C ALA A 23 -7.93 -5.85 -12.57
N GLN A 24 -8.37 -6.29 -13.73
CA GLN A 24 -7.66 -7.28 -14.56
C GLN A 24 -6.31 -6.78 -15.11
N ASP A 25 -6.12 -5.46 -15.16
CA ASP A 25 -4.88 -4.82 -15.65
C ASP A 25 -3.93 -4.43 -14.50
N SER A 26 -4.31 -4.69 -13.26
CA SER A 26 -3.44 -4.52 -12.10
C SER A 26 -2.38 -5.61 -12.04
N LEU A 27 -1.26 -5.34 -11.35
CA LEU A 27 -0.29 -6.37 -11.05
C LEU A 27 -0.83 -7.26 -9.92
N HIS A 28 -1.18 -8.49 -10.24
CA HIS A 28 -1.74 -9.44 -9.27
C HIS A 28 -0.66 -10.37 -8.72
N VAL A 29 -0.59 -10.50 -7.41
CA VAL A 29 0.36 -11.38 -6.71
C VAL A 29 -0.36 -12.08 -5.55
N THR A 30 -0.23 -13.41 -5.50
CA THR A 30 -0.63 -14.19 -4.32
C THR A 30 0.61 -14.46 -3.48
N LYS A 31 0.64 -13.93 -2.26
CA LYS A 31 1.76 -14.11 -1.33
C LYS A 31 1.69 -15.44 -0.63
N LEU A 32 2.85 -16.01 -0.29
CA LEU A 32 2.95 -17.30 0.41
C LEU A 32 2.25 -17.30 1.77
N GLU A 33 2.18 -16.15 2.42
CA GLU A 33 1.53 -15.98 3.70
C GLU A 33 -0.02 -15.98 3.64
N GLY A 34 -0.61 -16.04 2.43
CA GLY A 34 -2.06 -16.10 2.25
C GLY A 34 -2.74 -14.76 1.97
N THR A 35 -2.00 -13.75 1.54
CA THR A 35 -2.57 -12.47 1.08
C THR A 35 -2.56 -12.40 -0.43
N ASP A 36 -3.71 -12.16 -1.02
CA ASP A 36 -3.90 -11.90 -2.44
C ASP A 36 -3.92 -10.41 -2.69
N VAL A 37 -3.08 -9.90 -3.59
CA VAL A 37 -2.83 -8.47 -3.74
C VAL A 37 -2.94 -8.03 -5.19
N HIS A 38 -3.74 -6.99 -5.41
CA HIS A 38 -3.77 -6.23 -6.65
C HIS A 38 -3.04 -4.90 -6.45
N TYR A 39 -1.93 -4.71 -7.15
CA TYR A 39 -1.11 -3.52 -7.08
C TYR A 39 -1.47 -2.54 -8.18
N TYR A 40 -1.71 -1.28 -7.79
CA TYR A 40 -1.86 -0.15 -8.69
C TYR A 40 -0.67 0.78 -8.45
N LEU A 41 0.26 0.80 -9.42
CA LEU A 41 1.56 1.45 -9.28
C LEU A 41 1.56 2.82 -9.97
N PHE A 42 1.91 3.85 -9.20
CA PHE A 42 2.05 5.22 -9.67
C PHE A 42 3.46 5.72 -9.38
N LYS A 43 3.83 6.86 -9.95
CA LYS A 43 5.17 7.40 -9.79
C LYS A 43 5.53 7.71 -8.32
N ASP A 44 4.59 8.28 -7.57
CA ASP A 44 4.84 8.82 -6.23
C ASP A 44 4.13 8.05 -5.11
N TYR A 45 3.33 7.06 -5.45
CA TYR A 45 2.56 6.26 -4.50
C TYR A 45 2.13 4.93 -5.12
N GLU A 46 1.66 4.04 -4.27
CA GLU A 46 1.02 2.79 -4.67
C GLU A 46 -0.31 2.63 -3.93
N VAL A 47 -1.26 2.00 -4.58
CA VAL A 47 -2.49 1.53 -3.95
C VAL A 47 -2.55 0.02 -4.10
N HIS A 48 -2.73 -0.70 -3.00
CA HIS A 48 -2.89 -2.14 -3.00
C HIS A 48 -4.30 -2.49 -2.52
N TYR A 49 -5.02 -3.26 -3.29
CA TYR A 49 -6.21 -3.95 -2.82
C TYR A 49 -5.80 -5.33 -2.35
N ASN A 50 -6.11 -5.65 -1.10
CA ASN A 50 -5.67 -6.88 -0.45
C ASN A 50 -6.86 -7.71 0.02
N GLU A 51 -6.74 -9.02 -0.16
CA GLU A 51 -7.59 -10.01 0.45
C GLU A 51 -6.72 -10.97 1.27
N GLN A 52 -6.81 -10.88 2.59
CA GLN A 52 -6.05 -11.75 3.48
C GLN A 52 -6.91 -12.92 3.91
N ALA A 53 -6.46 -14.14 3.61
CA ALA A 53 -7.18 -15.36 3.91
C ALA A 53 -7.38 -15.56 5.43
N ALA A 54 -8.42 -16.33 5.79
CA ALA A 54 -8.69 -16.75 7.15
C ALA A 54 -7.46 -17.44 7.78
N HIS A 55 -7.21 -17.16 9.06
CA HIS A 55 -6.15 -17.79 9.86
C HIS A 55 -4.75 -17.62 9.28
N THR A 56 -4.43 -16.45 8.76
CA THR A 56 -3.12 -16.11 8.21
C THR A 56 -2.50 -14.89 8.90
N ASN A 57 -1.18 -14.84 8.89
CA ASN A 57 -0.41 -13.75 9.46
C ASN A 57 0.47 -13.13 8.37
N GLN A 58 0.58 -11.83 8.37
CA GLN A 58 1.63 -11.17 7.60
C GLN A 58 2.99 -11.34 8.30
N THR A 59 4.06 -11.22 7.53
CA THR A 59 5.40 -11.19 8.10
C THR A 59 5.64 -9.88 8.84
N TRP A 60 6.23 -9.93 10.04
CA TRP A 60 6.68 -8.74 10.75
C TRP A 60 7.62 -7.91 9.90
N HIS A 61 7.37 -6.62 9.81
CA HIS A 61 8.19 -5.70 9.03
C HIS A 61 7.97 -4.25 9.44
N HIS A 62 8.85 -3.38 8.98
CA HIS A 62 8.68 -1.93 9.04
C HIS A 62 9.14 -1.27 7.74
N HIS A 63 8.85 0.00 7.62
CA HIS A 63 9.30 0.88 6.54
C HIS A 63 10.13 2.01 7.11
N GLU A 64 11.22 2.38 6.43
CA GLU A 64 12.08 3.47 6.88
C GLU A 64 11.72 4.81 6.25
N LYS A 65 11.32 4.81 4.98
CA LYS A 65 11.02 6.00 4.18
C LYS A 65 9.57 6.08 3.73
N ILE A 66 8.90 4.95 3.59
CA ILE A 66 7.52 4.86 3.15
C ILE A 66 6.56 5.12 4.31
N TRP A 67 5.54 5.91 4.03
CA TRP A 67 4.37 6.04 4.88
C TRP A 67 3.29 5.11 4.35
N GLU A 68 2.91 4.17 5.18
CA GLU A 68 1.91 3.16 4.86
C GLU A 68 0.64 3.43 5.65
N THR A 69 -0.47 3.49 4.93
CA THR A 69 -1.80 3.66 5.50
C THR A 69 -2.68 2.51 5.06
N LEU A 70 -3.37 1.87 5.99
CA LEU A 70 -4.35 0.83 5.72
C LEU A 70 -5.76 1.33 6.01
N TYR A 71 -6.71 0.94 5.18
CA TYR A 71 -8.13 1.14 5.43
C TYR A 71 -8.87 -0.20 5.32
N ILE A 72 -9.54 -0.61 6.39
CA ILE A 72 -10.28 -1.88 6.43
C ILE A 72 -11.62 -1.70 5.73
N ILE A 73 -11.83 -2.46 4.67
CA ILE A 73 -13.08 -2.43 3.89
C ILE A 73 -14.10 -3.38 4.49
N ASP A 74 -13.69 -4.63 4.74
CA ASP A 74 -14.58 -5.70 5.19
C ASP A 74 -13.83 -6.71 6.06
N GLY A 75 -14.43 -7.09 7.16
CA GLY A 75 -13.88 -8.01 8.15
C GLY A 75 -13.06 -7.30 9.23
N GLU A 76 -12.22 -8.05 9.91
CA GLU A 76 -11.39 -7.54 10.99
C GLU A 76 -10.00 -8.19 10.97
N LEU A 77 -8.98 -7.41 11.34
CA LEU A 77 -7.61 -7.85 11.56
C LEU A 77 -7.20 -7.54 12.99
N THR A 78 -6.29 -8.34 13.52
CA THR A 78 -5.58 -7.98 14.75
C THR A 78 -4.24 -7.35 14.35
N ALA A 79 -4.07 -6.09 14.68
CA ALA A 79 -2.81 -5.37 14.51
C ALA A 79 -1.90 -5.65 15.71
N TYR A 80 -0.65 -5.98 15.45
CA TYR A 80 0.42 -6.07 16.44
C TYR A 80 1.53 -5.11 16.04
N TRP A 81 2.06 -4.35 16.98
CA TRP A 81 3.19 -3.47 16.75
C TRP A 81 4.11 -3.36 17.96
N ARG A 82 5.32 -2.91 17.74
CA ARG A 82 6.32 -2.67 18.79
C ARG A 82 6.57 -1.19 18.95
N GLU A 83 6.45 -0.73 20.16
CA GLU A 83 6.61 0.67 20.53
C GLU A 83 7.31 0.76 21.88
N ASN A 84 8.42 1.49 21.93
CA ASN A 84 9.22 1.65 23.16
C ASN A 84 9.61 0.32 23.84
N GLY A 85 9.94 -0.70 23.05
CA GLY A 85 10.32 -2.02 23.55
C GLY A 85 9.16 -2.91 23.99
N GLU A 86 7.91 -2.45 23.82
CA GLU A 86 6.70 -3.19 24.17
C GLU A 86 5.94 -3.62 22.93
N GLN A 87 5.37 -4.82 22.95
CA GLN A 87 4.42 -5.25 21.94
C GLN A 87 3.01 -4.82 22.34
N LYS A 88 2.35 -4.12 21.44
CA LYS A 88 0.96 -3.70 21.57
C LYS A 88 0.08 -4.42 20.56
N THR A 89 -1.21 -4.46 20.82
CA THR A 89 -2.19 -5.12 19.96
C THR A 89 -3.52 -4.38 19.98
N GLN A 90 -4.21 -4.40 18.85
CA GLN A 90 -5.57 -3.88 18.73
C GLN A 90 -6.28 -4.57 17.59
N VAL A 91 -7.55 -4.90 17.79
CA VAL A 91 -8.44 -5.34 16.71
C VAL A 91 -8.88 -4.11 15.92
N VAL A 92 -8.74 -4.18 14.60
CA VAL A 92 -9.19 -3.17 13.64
C VAL A 92 -10.23 -3.78 12.71
N LYS A 93 -11.27 -3.03 12.39
CA LYS A 93 -12.44 -3.53 11.67
C LYS A 93 -12.89 -2.57 10.57
N SER A 94 -13.87 -3.00 9.80
CA SER A 94 -14.44 -2.22 8.70
C SER A 94 -14.67 -0.76 9.08
N GLY A 95 -14.10 0.15 8.30
CA GLY A 95 -14.15 1.60 8.52
C GLY A 95 -12.95 2.16 9.30
N ASP A 96 -12.13 1.31 9.93
CA ASP A 96 -10.94 1.79 10.65
C ASP A 96 -9.79 2.08 9.68
N LEU A 97 -9.00 3.08 10.05
CA LEU A 97 -7.81 3.48 9.32
C LEU A 97 -6.59 3.36 10.24
N ILE A 98 -5.51 2.79 9.71
CA ILE A 98 -4.25 2.58 10.43
C ILE A 98 -3.14 3.31 9.69
N GLU A 99 -2.36 4.09 10.41
CA GLU A 99 -1.11 4.67 9.92
C GLU A 99 0.04 3.98 10.64
N THR A 100 0.86 3.24 9.90
CA THR A 100 1.94 2.45 10.50
C THR A 100 3.18 3.27 10.83
N GLU A 101 3.32 4.42 10.16
CA GLU A 101 4.47 5.30 10.25
C GLU A 101 5.79 4.54 10.12
N ARG A 102 6.65 4.38 10.93
CA ARG A 102 7.88 3.57 10.83
C ARG A 102 7.93 2.46 11.87
N THR A 103 6.77 2.10 12.37
CA THR A 103 6.63 1.16 13.47
C THR A 103 6.72 -0.28 12.98
N PRO A 104 7.55 -1.14 13.57
CA PRO A 104 7.50 -2.58 13.32
C PRO A 104 6.13 -3.14 13.64
N HIS A 105 5.54 -3.84 12.68
CA HIS A 105 4.15 -4.31 12.79
C HIS A 105 3.88 -5.57 12.00
N THR A 106 2.76 -6.20 12.32
CA THR A 106 2.13 -7.27 11.54
C THR A 106 0.62 -7.23 11.71
N PHE A 107 -0.09 -7.81 10.76
CA PHE A 107 -1.55 -7.96 10.80
C PHE A 107 -1.91 -9.43 10.69
N THR A 108 -2.74 -9.88 11.60
CA THR A 108 -3.23 -11.26 11.67
C THR A 108 -4.71 -11.30 11.37
N ASN A 109 -5.13 -12.21 10.51
CA ASN A 109 -6.53 -12.54 10.33
C ASN A 109 -6.85 -13.79 11.15
N ASP A 110 -7.38 -13.60 12.35
CA ASP A 110 -7.79 -14.68 13.27
C ASP A 110 -9.22 -15.19 12.99
N SER A 111 -9.93 -14.58 12.04
CA SER A 111 -11.30 -14.94 11.71
C SER A 111 -11.40 -16.10 10.72
N ASP A 112 -12.60 -16.64 10.56
CA ASP A 112 -12.93 -17.69 9.58
C ASP A 112 -13.23 -17.14 8.18
N LYS A 113 -13.07 -15.83 7.98
CA LYS A 113 -13.40 -15.14 6.73
C LYS A 113 -12.20 -14.41 6.16
N THR A 114 -12.19 -14.23 4.85
CA THR A 114 -11.24 -13.33 4.18
C THR A 114 -11.49 -11.89 4.61
N VAL A 115 -10.44 -11.16 4.91
CA VAL A 115 -10.49 -9.72 5.21
C VAL A 115 -10.02 -8.92 4.01
N ARG A 116 -10.74 -7.85 3.68
CA ARG A 116 -10.45 -6.95 2.56
C ARG A 116 -10.03 -5.59 3.07
N PHE A 117 -8.93 -5.09 2.54
CA PHE A 117 -8.41 -3.79 2.94
C PHE A 117 -7.57 -3.14 1.83
N LEU A 118 -7.51 -1.82 1.85
CA LEU A 118 -6.60 -1.06 1.02
C LEU A 118 -5.31 -0.77 1.78
N VAL A 119 -4.20 -0.77 1.07
CA VAL A 119 -2.92 -0.23 1.53
C VAL A 119 -2.52 0.88 0.57
N ILE A 120 -2.21 2.04 1.12
CA ILE A 120 -1.69 3.17 0.37
C ILE A 120 -0.28 3.43 0.87
N LYS A 121 0.70 3.37 -0.05
CA LYS A 121 2.10 3.66 0.24
C LYS A 121 2.51 4.93 -0.48
N ARG A 122 3.10 5.86 0.26
CA ARG A 122 3.65 7.10 -0.31
C ARG A 122 4.98 7.44 0.31
N ILE A 123 5.76 8.22 -0.40
CA ILE A 123 7.04 8.74 0.08
C ILE A 123 6.88 10.24 0.30
N PRO A 124 7.05 10.74 1.54
CA PRO A 124 6.82 12.16 1.86
C PRO A 124 7.99 13.08 1.44
N SER A 125 9.01 12.55 0.76
CA SER A 125 10.19 13.30 0.31
C SER A 125 10.20 13.49 -1.21
N ASN A 126 11.11 14.36 -1.72
CA ASN A 126 11.34 14.54 -3.15
C ASN A 126 12.37 13.55 -3.72
N GLU A 127 12.62 12.44 -3.06
CA GLU A 127 13.52 11.39 -3.53
C GLU A 127 12.92 10.59 -4.70
N ASP A 128 13.73 9.78 -5.38
CA ASP A 128 13.22 8.86 -6.41
C ASP A 128 12.38 7.76 -5.76
N HIS A 129 11.09 7.81 -6.01
CA HIS A 129 10.11 6.95 -5.38
C HIS A 129 10.11 5.52 -5.93
N SER A 130 10.51 5.33 -7.19
CA SER A 130 10.37 4.05 -7.88
C SER A 130 11.20 2.93 -7.23
N GLU A 131 12.43 3.21 -6.81
CA GLU A 131 13.29 2.24 -6.14
C GLU A 131 12.93 2.09 -4.66
N ILE A 132 12.59 3.18 -3.99
CA ILE A 132 12.23 3.17 -2.57
C ILE A 132 10.97 2.32 -2.33
N LEU A 133 9.95 2.45 -3.16
CA LEU A 133 8.72 1.66 -3.06
C LEU A 133 8.97 0.15 -3.18
N LYS A 134 9.99 -0.25 -3.93
CA LYS A 134 10.35 -1.67 -4.11
C LYS A 134 11.20 -2.24 -2.98
N THR A 135 12.06 -1.43 -2.37
CA THR A 135 13.18 -1.92 -1.53
C THR A 135 13.11 -1.53 -0.07
N ASP A 136 12.20 -0.64 0.32
CA ASP A 136 12.16 -0.03 1.66
C ASP A 136 11.63 -0.95 2.78
N LYS A 137 11.03 -2.07 2.42
CA LYS A 137 10.51 -3.02 3.42
C LYS A 137 11.65 -3.73 4.13
N VAL A 138 11.71 -3.61 5.45
CA VAL A 138 12.66 -4.30 6.32
C VAL A 138 11.90 -5.39 7.10
N LEU A 139 12.39 -6.62 7.05
CA LEU A 139 11.83 -7.73 7.83
C LEU A 139 12.37 -7.70 9.26
N ASP A 140 11.48 -7.89 10.24
CA ASP A 140 11.77 -7.86 11.68
C ASP A 140 11.65 -9.24 12.33
#